data_b12ec4bcb30cd9e7d6eb5fe5d6d3414b
#
_entry.id   b12ec4bcb30cd9e7d6eb5fe5d6d3414b
#
_cell.length_a   1.000
_cell.length_b   1.000
_cell.length_c   1.000
_cell.angle_alpha   90.00
_cell.angle_beta   90.00
_cell.angle_gamma   90.00
#
_symmetry.space_group_name_H-M   'P 1'
#
loop_
_entity.id
_entity.type
_entity.pdbx_description
1 polymer ?
#
loop_
_entity_poly.entity_id
_entity_poly.type
_entity_poly.pdbx_seq_one_letter_code
_entity_poly.pdbx_strand_id
1 'polypeptide(L)'
;GTPGTYSYAKGRGAEIPGSQSEIIAAQAGTTVRLTIDRDIQWVASKAIADAVKNARASSGTVIVMDPRTGAVLAHATAPTFNPNDTKNVSLDLMRNPSVQDVYEPGSTGKVMTLAAALEEGKISPETIFDVPYKIRRGGEYFKDHERHPLKKLTTAGILAESSNTGTIK
;
A
#
# COMPACT_ATOMS: atom_id res chain seq x y z
N GLY A 1 -0.72 18.46 -21.29
CA GLY A 1 -1.01 19.45 -22.33
C GLY A 1 -0.82 20.89 -21.82
N THR A 2 -0.89 21.82 -22.71
CA THR A 2 -0.86 23.26 -22.39
C THR A 2 -2.25 23.85 -22.59
N PRO A 3 -2.79 24.62 -21.63
CA PRO A 3 -4.08 25.29 -21.84
C PRO A 3 -3.98 26.31 -22.97
N GLY A 4 -5.04 26.46 -23.74
CA GLY A 4 -5.19 27.55 -24.70
C GLY A 4 -5.34 28.89 -23.99
N THR A 5 -4.99 29.97 -24.67
CA THR A 5 -5.19 31.32 -24.16
C THR A 5 -6.14 32.08 -25.09
N TYR A 6 -7.00 32.86 -24.47
CA TYR A 6 -7.99 33.69 -25.15
C TYR A 6 -7.82 35.13 -24.71
N SER A 7 -8.13 36.05 -25.58
CA SER A 7 -8.27 37.47 -25.23
C SER A 7 -9.69 37.95 -25.48
N TYR A 8 -10.07 38.97 -24.73
CA TYR A 8 -11.34 39.69 -24.89
C TYR A 8 -11.05 41.17 -25.10
N ALA A 9 -11.81 41.81 -25.96
CA ALA A 9 -11.82 43.24 -25.99
C ALA A 9 -12.41 43.79 -24.67
N LYS A 10 -11.82 44.84 -24.14
CA LYS A 10 -12.28 45.47 -22.89
C LYS A 10 -12.96 46.79 -23.19
N GLY A 11 -14.18 47.01 -22.68
CA GLY A 11 -14.87 48.26 -22.69
C GLY A 11 -15.10 48.76 -21.25
N ARG A 12 -14.66 49.96 -20.90
CA ARG A 12 -14.78 50.56 -19.54
C ARG A 12 -14.30 49.63 -18.41
N GLY A 13 -13.25 48.84 -18.67
CA GLY A 13 -12.66 47.93 -17.70
C GLY A 13 -13.31 46.56 -17.61
N ALA A 14 -14.40 46.28 -18.31
CA ALA A 14 -15.08 44.96 -18.39
C ALA A 14 -14.87 44.31 -19.76
N GLU A 15 -14.91 43.00 -19.79
CA GLU A 15 -14.85 42.21 -21.03
C GLU A 15 -16.15 42.41 -21.85
N ILE A 16 -16.01 42.58 -23.18
CA ILE A 16 -17.14 42.73 -24.09
C ILE A 16 -17.59 41.33 -24.50
N PRO A 17 -18.85 40.91 -24.19
CA PRO A 17 -19.38 39.63 -24.63
C PRO A 17 -19.30 39.46 -26.16
N GLY A 18 -18.91 38.29 -26.63
CA GLY A 18 -18.75 37.97 -28.05
C GLY A 18 -17.48 38.50 -28.70
N SER A 19 -16.61 39.23 -28.01
CA SER A 19 -15.30 39.71 -28.50
C SER A 19 -14.14 38.75 -28.28
N GLN A 20 -14.44 37.51 -27.91
CA GLN A 20 -13.44 36.47 -27.67
C GLN A 20 -12.65 36.17 -28.96
N SER A 21 -11.34 36.20 -28.87
CA SER A 21 -10.43 35.72 -29.89
C SER A 21 -9.46 34.71 -29.30
N GLU A 22 -9.26 33.61 -30.01
CA GLU A 22 -8.25 32.63 -29.64
C GLU A 22 -6.87 33.15 -30.07
N ILE A 23 -5.93 33.18 -29.12
CA ILE A 23 -4.56 33.60 -29.37
C ILE A 23 -3.67 32.37 -29.56
N ILE A 24 -3.83 31.38 -28.69
CA ILE A 24 -3.07 30.14 -28.72
C ILE A 24 -4.05 28.97 -28.48
N ALA A 25 -4.11 28.04 -29.41
CA ALA A 25 -4.91 26.83 -29.25
C ALA A 25 -4.40 25.94 -28.12
N ALA A 26 -5.29 25.32 -27.38
CA ALA A 26 -4.93 24.33 -26.37
C ALA A 26 -4.23 23.13 -27.04
N GLN A 27 -3.13 22.66 -26.45
CA GLN A 27 -2.45 21.45 -26.88
C GLN A 27 -2.84 20.28 -26.00
N ALA A 28 -3.32 19.19 -26.60
CA ALA A 28 -3.62 17.97 -25.86
C ALA A 28 -2.38 17.40 -25.18
N GLY A 29 -2.55 16.87 -23.97
CA GLY A 29 -1.50 16.14 -23.28
C GLY A 29 -1.30 14.74 -23.84
N THR A 30 -0.22 14.11 -23.43
CA THR A 30 0.03 12.70 -23.72
C THR A 30 -0.93 11.83 -22.92
N THR A 31 -1.52 10.83 -23.59
CA THR A 31 -2.38 9.85 -22.91
C THR A 31 -1.54 8.97 -21.99
N VAL A 32 -1.97 8.81 -20.74
CA VAL A 32 -1.39 7.88 -19.77
C VAL A 32 -2.37 6.73 -19.55
N ARG A 33 -1.91 5.49 -19.76
CA ARG A 33 -2.68 4.29 -19.47
C ARG A 33 -2.12 3.64 -18.20
N LEU A 34 -3.00 3.45 -17.21
CA LEU A 34 -2.67 2.78 -15.95
C LEU A 34 -3.07 1.30 -16.02
N THR A 35 -2.49 0.49 -15.12
CA THR A 35 -2.86 -0.91 -14.89
C THR A 35 -4.07 -1.07 -13.98
N ILE A 36 -4.54 0.02 -13.38
CA ILE A 36 -5.66 0.02 -12.43
C ILE A 36 -6.93 -0.50 -13.11
N ASP A 37 -7.53 -1.53 -12.50
CA ASP A 37 -8.85 -2.02 -12.83
C ASP A 37 -9.89 -1.25 -12.00
N ARG A 38 -10.89 -0.69 -12.67
CA ARG A 38 -11.86 0.20 -12.05
C ARG A 38 -12.73 -0.49 -11.02
N ASP A 39 -13.15 -1.72 -11.30
CA ASP A 39 -14.05 -2.47 -10.44
C ASP A 39 -13.31 -2.99 -9.20
N ILE A 40 -12.09 -3.50 -9.38
CA ILE A 40 -11.21 -3.92 -8.28
C ILE A 40 -10.86 -2.70 -7.41
N GLN A 41 -10.53 -1.55 -8.01
CA GLN A 41 -10.26 -0.31 -7.28
C GLN A 41 -11.46 0.15 -6.43
N TRP A 42 -12.67 0.07 -6.99
CA TRP A 42 -13.89 0.46 -6.27
C TRP A 42 -14.13 -0.45 -5.06
N VAL A 43 -14.02 -1.77 -5.24
CA VAL A 43 -14.17 -2.75 -4.14
C VAL A 43 -13.12 -2.52 -3.07
N ALA A 44 -11.85 -2.35 -3.46
CA ALA A 44 -10.74 -2.09 -2.55
C ALA A 44 -10.96 -0.80 -1.73
N SER A 45 -11.40 0.27 -2.39
CA SER A 45 -11.66 1.56 -1.75
C SER A 45 -12.78 1.47 -0.71
N LYS A 46 -13.86 0.76 -1.04
CA LYS A 46 -14.95 0.53 -0.10
C LYS A 46 -14.53 -0.33 1.08
N ALA A 47 -13.86 -1.44 0.81
CA ALA A 47 -13.42 -2.37 1.84
C ALA A 47 -12.47 -1.71 2.85
N ILE A 48 -11.48 -0.92 2.39
CA ILE A 48 -10.55 -0.27 3.31
C ILE A 48 -11.22 0.85 4.11
N ALA A 49 -12.15 1.59 3.52
CA ALA A 49 -12.90 2.61 4.24
C ALA A 49 -13.73 2.00 5.38
N ASP A 50 -14.43 0.90 5.10
CA ASP A 50 -15.21 0.17 6.09
C ASP A 50 -14.30 -0.46 7.18
N ALA A 51 -13.16 -1.03 6.80
CA ALA A 51 -12.20 -1.62 7.74
C ALA A 51 -11.62 -0.57 8.69
N VAL A 52 -11.16 0.58 8.19
CA VAL A 52 -10.62 1.68 8.99
C VAL A 52 -11.67 2.18 9.99
N LYS A 53 -12.91 2.37 9.54
CA LYS A 53 -14.03 2.79 10.39
C LYS A 53 -14.32 1.77 11.49
N ASN A 54 -14.46 0.49 11.13
CA ASN A 54 -14.83 -0.58 12.08
C ASN A 54 -13.72 -0.83 13.11
N ALA A 55 -12.46 -0.79 12.69
CA ALA A 55 -11.30 -0.95 13.57
C ALA A 55 -10.97 0.33 14.37
N ARG A 56 -11.60 1.47 14.07
CA ARG A 56 -11.21 2.80 14.57
C ARG A 56 -9.74 3.10 14.35
N ALA A 57 -9.21 2.65 13.21
CA ALA A 57 -7.82 2.86 12.84
C ALA A 57 -7.61 4.29 12.32
N SER A 58 -6.38 4.79 12.45
CA SER A 58 -6.00 6.11 11.93
C SER A 58 -5.92 6.13 10.40
N SER A 59 -5.51 5.02 9.81
CA SER A 59 -5.42 4.85 8.35
C SER A 59 -5.39 3.37 7.97
N GLY A 60 -5.55 3.11 6.69
CA GLY A 60 -5.40 1.77 6.12
C GLY A 60 -5.14 1.84 4.62
N THR A 61 -4.52 0.80 4.09
CA THR A 61 -4.18 0.68 2.67
C THR A 61 -4.51 -0.71 2.16
N VAL A 62 -5.01 -0.79 0.93
CA VAL A 62 -5.15 -2.03 0.15
C VAL A 62 -4.41 -1.86 -1.16
N ILE A 63 -3.55 -2.80 -1.49
CA ILE A 63 -2.89 -2.91 -2.79
C ILE A 63 -3.24 -4.28 -3.36
N VAL A 64 -3.79 -4.30 -4.56
CA VAL A 64 -4.07 -5.53 -5.32
C VAL A 64 -3.13 -5.59 -6.51
N MET A 65 -2.40 -6.68 -6.63
CA MET A 65 -1.36 -6.86 -7.64
C MET A 65 -1.54 -8.19 -8.37
N ASP A 66 -1.33 -8.22 -9.66
CA ASP A 66 -1.20 -9.45 -10.43
C ASP A 66 0.14 -10.13 -10.06
N PRO A 67 0.15 -11.31 -9.46
CA PRO A 67 1.39 -11.96 -9.02
C PRO A 67 2.30 -12.41 -10.17
N ARG A 68 1.78 -12.52 -11.39
CA ARG A 68 2.57 -12.95 -12.56
C ARG A 68 3.30 -11.80 -13.23
N THR A 69 2.70 -10.61 -13.23
CA THR A 69 3.22 -9.46 -13.97
C THR A 69 3.74 -8.36 -13.07
N GLY A 70 3.34 -8.35 -11.78
CA GLY A 70 3.61 -7.26 -10.86
C GLY A 70 2.72 -6.02 -11.11
N ALA A 71 1.76 -6.09 -12.04
CA ALA A 71 0.88 -4.98 -12.34
C ALA A 71 -0.03 -4.66 -11.14
N VAL A 72 -0.07 -3.40 -10.72
CA VAL A 72 -0.97 -2.93 -9.67
C VAL A 72 -2.36 -2.74 -10.28
N LEU A 73 -3.33 -3.53 -9.82
CA LEU A 73 -4.73 -3.51 -10.28
C LEU A 73 -5.60 -2.60 -9.42
N ALA A 74 -5.25 -2.42 -8.15
CA ALA A 74 -5.88 -1.46 -7.25
C ALA A 74 -4.89 -0.94 -6.23
N HIS A 75 -5.06 0.33 -5.84
CA HIS A 75 -4.32 0.97 -4.77
C HIS A 75 -5.26 1.94 -4.06
N ALA A 76 -5.73 1.55 -2.89
CA ALA A 76 -6.71 2.31 -2.11
C ALA A 76 -6.19 2.61 -0.71
N THR A 77 -6.42 3.83 -0.26
CA THR A 77 -6.11 4.29 1.09
C THR A 77 -7.35 4.90 1.75
N ALA A 78 -7.44 4.81 3.06
CA ALA A 78 -8.46 5.48 3.86
C ALA A 78 -7.82 6.05 5.14
N PRO A 79 -8.23 7.25 5.62
CA PRO A 79 -9.15 8.15 4.95
C PRO A 79 -8.59 8.73 3.65
N THR A 80 -9.45 9.22 2.78
CA THR A 80 -9.09 9.81 1.49
C THR A 80 -9.90 11.10 1.25
N PHE A 81 -9.63 11.79 0.15
CA PHE A 81 -10.29 13.02 -0.23
C PHE A 81 -10.85 12.96 -1.65
N ASN A 82 -11.74 13.87 -1.99
CA ASN A 82 -12.22 14.04 -3.35
C ASN A 82 -11.22 14.95 -4.13
N PRO A 83 -10.50 14.43 -5.12
CA PRO A 83 -9.52 15.22 -5.86
C PRO A 83 -10.14 16.34 -6.71
N ASN A 84 -11.47 16.33 -6.92
CA ASN A 84 -12.18 17.39 -7.61
C ASN A 84 -12.57 18.57 -6.67
N ASP A 85 -12.42 18.40 -5.35
CA ASP A 85 -12.68 19.44 -4.36
C ASP A 85 -11.55 19.42 -3.29
N THR A 86 -10.51 20.20 -3.55
CA THR A 86 -9.31 20.25 -2.70
C THR A 86 -9.26 21.48 -1.81
N LYS A 87 -10.26 22.38 -1.87
CA LYS A 87 -10.19 23.68 -1.20
C LYS A 87 -10.05 23.62 0.32
N ASN A 88 -10.63 22.59 0.95
CA ASN A 88 -10.65 22.41 2.39
C ASN A 88 -9.97 21.09 2.83
N VAL A 89 -9.15 20.49 1.98
CA VAL A 89 -8.49 19.23 2.27
C VAL A 89 -7.23 19.46 3.08
N SER A 90 -7.09 18.74 4.19
CA SER A 90 -5.85 18.73 4.98
C SER A 90 -4.71 18.16 4.14
N LEU A 91 -3.51 18.75 4.27
CA LEU A 91 -2.30 18.25 3.60
C LEU A 91 -1.99 16.79 3.97
N ASP A 92 -2.32 16.38 5.18
CA ASP A 92 -2.14 14.98 5.61
C ASP A 92 -2.96 13.99 4.80
N LEU A 93 -4.17 14.37 4.35
CA LEU A 93 -4.99 13.53 3.48
C LEU A 93 -4.47 13.45 2.04
N MET A 94 -3.65 14.41 1.61
CA MET A 94 -3.04 14.43 0.28
C MET A 94 -1.78 13.55 0.21
N ARG A 95 -1.28 13.08 1.36
CA ARG A 95 -0.16 12.12 1.40
C ARG A 95 -0.61 10.74 0.94
N ASN A 96 0.35 9.97 0.44
CA ASN A 96 0.13 8.55 0.20
C ASN A 96 0.79 7.73 1.33
N PRO A 97 0.05 7.33 2.38
CA PRO A 97 0.61 6.62 3.52
C PRO A 97 1.23 5.28 3.15
N SER A 98 0.77 4.63 2.09
CA SER A 98 1.28 3.32 1.67
C SER A 98 2.76 3.32 1.27
N VAL A 99 3.31 4.48 0.89
CA VAL A 99 4.71 4.64 0.43
C VAL A 99 5.49 5.68 1.23
N GLN A 100 4.82 6.41 2.11
CA GLN A 100 5.43 7.50 2.90
C GLN A 100 5.52 7.16 4.39
N ASP A 101 4.62 6.33 4.90
CA ASP A 101 4.61 5.94 6.30
C ASP A 101 5.46 4.69 6.52
N VAL A 102 6.16 4.65 7.65
CA VAL A 102 6.87 3.48 8.12
C VAL A 102 6.07 2.81 9.21
N TYR A 103 6.09 1.49 9.24
CA TYR A 103 5.41 0.70 10.26
C TYR A 103 6.20 -0.58 10.54
N GLU A 104 5.96 -1.18 11.71
CA GLU A 104 6.52 -2.48 12.05
C GLU A 104 5.64 -3.60 11.45
N PRO A 105 6.15 -4.40 10.50
CA PRO A 105 5.34 -5.42 9.81
C PRO A 105 4.92 -6.56 10.75
N GLY A 106 5.62 -6.74 11.85
CA GLY A 106 5.35 -7.84 12.78
C GLY A 106 5.47 -9.20 12.12
N SER A 107 4.57 -10.16 12.52
CA SER A 107 4.60 -11.54 11.99
C SER A 107 4.37 -11.65 10.49
N THR A 108 3.85 -10.62 9.83
CA THR A 108 3.73 -10.63 8.35
C THR A 108 5.10 -10.64 7.67
N GLY A 109 6.12 -10.09 8.32
CA GLY A 109 7.50 -10.13 7.84
C GLY A 109 8.12 -11.55 7.77
N LYS A 110 7.58 -12.51 8.52
CA LYS A 110 8.05 -13.91 8.50
C LYS A 110 7.86 -14.58 7.13
N VAL A 111 6.82 -14.18 6.39
CA VAL A 111 6.59 -14.66 5.02
C VAL A 111 7.78 -14.36 4.12
N MET A 112 8.33 -13.15 4.21
CA MET A 112 9.51 -12.76 3.41
C MET A 112 10.75 -13.54 3.84
N THR A 113 10.96 -13.73 5.13
CA THR A 113 12.12 -14.47 5.68
C THR A 113 12.09 -15.94 5.22
N LEU A 114 10.94 -16.59 5.38
CA LEU A 114 10.81 -18.01 5.00
C LEU A 114 10.82 -18.21 3.49
N ALA A 115 10.21 -17.30 2.71
CA ALA A 115 10.26 -17.34 1.26
C ALA A 115 11.71 -17.22 0.74
N ALA A 116 12.49 -16.31 1.29
CA ALA A 116 13.91 -16.18 0.94
C ALA A 116 14.72 -17.44 1.29
N ALA A 117 14.50 -18.03 2.46
CA ALA A 117 15.18 -19.26 2.86
C ALA A 117 14.82 -20.49 1.99
N LEU A 118 13.54 -20.56 1.53
CA LEU A 118 13.08 -21.57 0.57
C LEU A 118 13.70 -21.36 -0.81
N GLU A 119 13.74 -20.13 -1.31
CA GLU A 119 14.31 -19.79 -2.62
C GLU A 119 15.81 -20.10 -2.67
N GLU A 120 16.53 -19.82 -1.59
CA GLU A 120 17.94 -20.15 -1.42
C GLU A 120 18.21 -21.66 -1.21
N GLY A 121 17.18 -22.49 -1.17
CA GLY A 121 17.28 -23.95 -0.96
C GLY A 121 17.84 -24.33 0.42
N LYS A 122 17.80 -23.42 1.40
CA LYS A 122 18.32 -23.70 2.76
C LYS A 122 17.36 -24.56 3.58
N ILE A 123 16.08 -24.49 3.26
CA ILE A 123 15.00 -25.22 3.92
C ILE A 123 14.01 -25.75 2.87
N SER A 124 13.20 -26.73 3.27
CA SER A 124 11.97 -27.13 2.58
C SER A 124 10.77 -26.93 3.51
N PRO A 125 9.52 -26.98 3.02
CA PRO A 125 8.34 -26.92 3.88
C PRO A 125 8.33 -27.96 5.00
N GLU A 126 8.98 -29.13 4.77
CA GLU A 126 9.05 -30.30 5.67
C GLU A 126 10.29 -30.27 6.58
N THR A 127 11.23 -29.37 6.38
CA THR A 127 12.43 -29.26 7.23
C THR A 127 12.02 -29.08 8.69
N ILE A 128 12.49 -29.96 9.58
CA ILE A 128 12.12 -29.98 11.00
C ILE A 128 13.15 -29.20 11.82
N PHE A 129 12.66 -28.36 12.71
CA PHE A 129 13.42 -27.59 13.67
C PHE A 129 13.02 -27.91 15.12
N ASP A 130 13.98 -27.94 16.00
CA ASP A 130 13.76 -27.88 17.44
C ASP A 130 13.51 -26.43 17.87
N VAL A 131 12.28 -26.12 18.23
CA VAL A 131 11.79 -24.76 18.50
C VAL A 131 11.58 -24.58 20.00
N PRO A 132 12.53 -23.97 20.73
CA PRO A 132 12.35 -23.64 22.14
C PRO A 132 11.52 -22.36 22.29
N TYR A 133 10.85 -22.21 23.42
CA TYR A 133 10.11 -20.97 23.74
C TYR A 133 10.96 -19.71 23.65
N LYS A 134 12.25 -19.79 24.01
CA LYS A 134 13.15 -18.63 24.09
C LYS A 134 14.54 -18.99 23.53
N ILE A 135 15.10 -18.10 22.74
CA ILE A 135 16.49 -18.20 22.23
C ILE A 135 17.23 -16.89 22.45
N ARG A 136 18.57 -16.95 22.41
CA ARG A 136 19.44 -15.78 22.44
C ARG A 136 20.18 -15.66 21.11
N ARG A 137 20.12 -14.48 20.49
CA ARG A 137 20.84 -14.12 19.27
C ARG A 137 21.32 -12.68 19.35
N GLY A 138 22.54 -12.40 18.90
CA GLY A 138 23.07 -11.02 18.90
C GLY A 138 23.08 -10.31 20.25
N GLY A 139 23.15 -11.06 21.36
CA GLY A 139 23.08 -10.49 22.70
C GLY A 139 21.66 -10.37 23.28
N GLU A 140 20.64 -10.38 22.43
CA GLU A 140 19.24 -10.21 22.80
C GLU A 140 18.49 -11.53 22.96
N TYR A 141 17.39 -11.47 23.70
CA TYR A 141 16.50 -12.60 23.90
C TYR A 141 15.23 -12.45 23.09
N PHE A 142 14.93 -13.48 22.30
CA PHE A 142 13.68 -13.60 21.54
C PHE A 142 12.82 -14.71 22.13
N LYS A 143 11.50 -14.54 22.11
CA LYS A 143 10.54 -15.51 22.61
C LYS A 143 9.31 -15.59 21.73
N ASP A 144 8.65 -16.73 21.77
CA ASP A 144 7.34 -16.90 21.16
C ASP A 144 6.25 -16.19 21.98
N HIS A 145 5.08 -15.98 21.38
CA HIS A 145 3.98 -15.26 22.00
C HIS A 145 3.50 -16.00 23.26
N GLU A 146 3.32 -17.31 23.16
CA GLU A 146 2.89 -18.17 24.24
C GLU A 146 4.03 -19.06 24.74
N ARG A 147 4.04 -19.30 26.06
CA ARG A 147 5.03 -20.22 26.66
C ARG A 147 4.71 -21.65 26.30
N HIS A 148 5.71 -22.38 25.82
CA HIS A 148 5.58 -23.79 25.44
C HIS A 148 6.87 -24.57 25.77
N PRO A 149 6.81 -25.91 25.89
CA PRO A 149 8.01 -26.75 25.95
C PRO A 149 8.74 -26.74 24.59
N LEU A 150 9.90 -27.40 24.54
CA LEU A 150 10.58 -27.62 23.25
C LEU A 150 9.63 -28.33 22.28
N LYS A 151 9.37 -27.71 21.14
CA LYS A 151 8.53 -28.27 20.06
C LYS A 151 9.42 -28.70 18.89
N LYS A 152 9.00 -29.73 18.16
CA LYS A 152 9.51 -30.05 16.83
C LYS A 152 8.49 -29.54 15.80
N LEU A 153 8.88 -28.52 15.04
CA LEU A 153 8.02 -27.91 14.03
C LEU A 153 8.68 -28.03 12.66
N THR A 154 7.88 -28.33 11.64
CA THR A 154 8.30 -28.15 10.25
C THR A 154 8.39 -26.66 9.92
N THR A 155 9.04 -26.30 8.82
CA THR A 155 9.03 -24.90 8.31
C THR A 155 7.58 -24.40 8.13
N ALA A 156 6.71 -25.21 7.56
CA ALA A 156 5.28 -24.90 7.44
C ALA A 156 4.62 -24.72 8.82
N GLY A 157 4.97 -25.55 9.80
CA GLY A 157 4.48 -25.44 11.18
C GLY A 157 4.97 -24.17 11.88
N ILE A 158 6.23 -23.75 11.65
CA ILE A 158 6.78 -22.49 12.16
C ILE A 158 5.96 -21.30 11.67
N LEU A 159 5.60 -21.28 10.38
CA LEU A 159 4.76 -20.22 9.80
C LEU A 159 3.33 -20.28 10.35
N ALA A 160 2.74 -21.45 10.43
CA ALA A 160 1.36 -21.67 10.90
C ALA A 160 1.17 -21.24 12.36
N GLU A 161 2.14 -21.58 13.23
CA GLU A 161 2.15 -21.16 14.65
C GLU A 161 2.71 -19.74 14.85
N SER A 162 3.19 -19.12 13.78
CA SER A 162 3.84 -17.79 13.85
C SER A 162 4.99 -17.73 14.89
N SER A 163 5.78 -18.81 14.99
CA SER A 163 6.88 -18.89 15.94
C SER A 163 7.99 -17.88 15.62
N ASN A 164 8.31 -17.02 16.55
CA ASN A 164 9.43 -16.09 16.45
C ASN A 164 10.77 -16.84 16.52
N THR A 165 10.88 -17.74 17.49
CA THR A 165 12.12 -18.49 17.73
C THR A 165 12.41 -19.46 16.60
N GLY A 166 11.39 -20.09 16.02
CA GLY A 166 11.53 -20.93 14.83
C GLY A 166 11.97 -20.15 13.59
N THR A 167 11.43 -18.94 13.40
CA THR A 167 11.78 -18.09 12.23
C THR A 167 13.24 -17.57 12.32
N ILE A 168 13.77 -17.39 13.53
CA ILE A 168 15.16 -16.93 13.75
C ILE A 168 16.19 -18.06 13.56
N LYS A 169 15.77 -19.30 13.60
CA LYS A 169 16.62 -20.47 13.41
C LYS A 169 16.93 -20.76 11.95
#